data_3b8bdbac239062b8306dcc9264aa5e47
#
_entry.id   3b8bdbac239062b8306dcc9264aa5e47
#
_cell.length_a   1.000
_cell.length_b   1.000
_cell.length_c   1.000
_cell.angle_alpha   90.00
_cell.angle_beta   90.00
_cell.angle_gamma   90.00
#
_symmetry.space_group_name_H-M   'P 1'
#
loop_
_entity.id
_entity.type
_entity.pdbx_description
1 polymer ?
#
loop_
_entity_poly.entity_id
_entity_poly.type
_entity_poly.pdbx_seq_one_letter_code
_entity_poly.pdbx_strand_id
1 'polypeptide(L)'
;MNKLFTGFARVDVTPVLGTPIDGYYKERYVEGVLDPLEINALYMSCDGTEAVVLNIDNCGIISTKLVDEFRGYVADKAAIPADNIYLTCTHSHTAGAVDASDATLDWVKDTSKMDQYSAWLKEKFAEASVLAKQDSKESNMGFGVGKAENISFIRRFRMKDGSVRTNPGVNNPDIVAPIGEIDDVVKVLRFDRMDDTLVLVSFACHPDVVGGSKISADWPGFLRRRLELALPGVKCIFLNGCEGDINHVNVHPKGGDFNDMFNDFDNVSRGYGHARHMGNVVAAGVLQIFDKVEYRPVDSIRSAIVTVEVPSNMPEKKDMPAAYEIEKFHKSGRDDDLPYEGMMLTTKVAEAERMIRLENGPASFPMHLSALRIGDVVLCGFPGEPFNGVSVGIREAGGYDMIIPTCITNGYEGYFPMKDSYDEGGYEAATSIFKAGVAELIIEESKKLIASIR
;
A
#
# COMPACT_ATOMS: atom_id res chain seq x y z
N MET A 1 5.30 30.16 -19.76
CA MET A 1 5.31 29.05 -18.79
C MET A 1 4.46 27.94 -19.40
N ASN A 2 4.89 26.72 -19.26
CA ASN A 2 4.10 25.55 -19.65
C ASN A 2 2.85 25.50 -18.77
N LYS A 3 1.76 24.97 -19.31
CA LYS A 3 0.51 24.81 -18.56
C LYS A 3 0.37 23.37 -18.09
N LEU A 4 -0.02 23.22 -16.84
CA LEU A 4 -0.45 21.94 -16.29
C LEU A 4 -1.92 21.71 -16.64
N PHE A 5 -2.24 20.51 -17.11
CA PHE A 5 -3.60 20.02 -17.26
C PHE A 5 -3.77 18.78 -16.40
N THR A 6 -4.91 18.67 -15.70
CA THR A 6 -5.24 17.48 -14.91
C THR A 6 -6.67 17.03 -15.19
N GLY A 7 -6.90 15.74 -15.10
CA GLY A 7 -8.20 15.13 -15.25
C GLY A 7 -8.43 14.02 -14.23
N PHE A 8 -9.67 13.72 -13.93
CA PHE A 8 -10.07 12.75 -12.92
C PHE A 8 -11.14 11.80 -13.46
N ALA A 9 -11.01 10.54 -13.08
CA ALA A 9 -12.08 9.57 -13.20
C ALA A 9 -12.12 8.64 -11.98
N ARG A 10 -13.30 8.13 -11.68
CA ARG A 10 -13.54 7.10 -10.67
C ARG A 10 -14.44 6.04 -11.26
N VAL A 11 -14.04 4.78 -11.14
CA VAL A 11 -14.83 3.64 -11.60
C VAL A 11 -14.98 2.61 -10.48
N ASP A 12 -16.18 2.03 -10.37
CA ASP A 12 -16.48 0.96 -9.42
C ASP A 12 -15.80 -0.33 -9.87
N VAL A 13 -15.12 -1.00 -8.93
CA VAL A 13 -14.42 -2.27 -9.15
C VAL A 13 -14.75 -3.30 -8.06
N THR A 14 -15.93 -3.19 -7.47
CA THR A 14 -16.39 -4.09 -6.43
C THR A 14 -16.56 -5.51 -7.00
N PRO A 15 -15.89 -6.53 -6.45
CA PRO A 15 -15.97 -7.90 -6.94
C PRO A 15 -17.34 -8.54 -6.66
N VAL A 16 -17.69 -9.55 -7.45
CA VAL A 16 -18.93 -10.33 -7.24
C VAL A 16 -18.81 -11.26 -6.02
N LEU A 17 -19.96 -11.67 -5.46
CA LEU A 17 -20.00 -12.63 -4.36
C LEU A 17 -19.29 -13.94 -4.71
N GLY A 18 -18.53 -14.46 -3.75
CA GLY A 18 -17.75 -15.68 -3.89
C GLY A 18 -16.42 -15.49 -4.62
N THR A 19 -15.98 -14.26 -4.93
CA THR A 19 -14.59 -13.99 -5.32
C THR A 19 -13.68 -14.23 -4.11
N PRO A 20 -12.51 -14.89 -4.26
CA PRO A 20 -11.53 -14.99 -3.17
C PRO A 20 -11.10 -13.62 -2.66
N ILE A 21 -10.79 -13.51 -1.37
CA ILE A 21 -10.24 -12.31 -0.73
C ILE A 21 -8.82 -12.63 -0.28
N ASP A 22 -7.84 -11.82 -0.65
CA ASP A 22 -6.44 -11.95 -0.25
C ASP A 22 -6.08 -11.19 1.04
N GLY A 23 -4.78 -11.15 1.38
CA GLY A 23 -4.23 -10.40 2.51
C GLY A 23 -4.14 -11.17 3.83
N TYR A 24 -4.71 -12.39 3.95
CA TYR A 24 -4.55 -13.27 5.12
C TYR A 24 -4.26 -14.72 4.72
N TYR A 25 -3.52 -15.44 5.53
CA TYR A 25 -3.20 -16.87 5.37
C TYR A 25 -4.38 -17.77 5.74
N LYS A 26 -5.59 -17.45 5.28
CA LYS A 26 -6.79 -18.25 5.52
C LYS A 26 -7.84 -18.05 4.45
N GLU A 27 -8.63 -19.08 4.24
CA GLU A 27 -9.72 -19.09 3.27
C GLU A 27 -10.78 -18.02 3.58
N ARG A 28 -11.01 -17.12 2.61
CA ARG A 28 -12.07 -16.10 2.64
C ARG A 28 -12.65 -15.87 1.26
N TYR A 29 -13.96 -15.75 1.18
CA TYR A 29 -14.67 -15.38 -0.04
C TYR A 29 -15.60 -14.21 0.22
N VAL A 30 -15.84 -13.40 -0.81
CA VAL A 30 -16.77 -12.26 -0.73
C VAL A 30 -18.18 -12.74 -0.41
N GLU A 31 -18.70 -12.38 0.76
CA GLU A 31 -20.04 -12.69 1.25
C GLU A 31 -20.99 -11.48 1.22
N GLY A 32 -20.46 -10.28 1.05
CA GLY A 32 -21.24 -9.04 1.01
C GLY A 32 -20.34 -7.82 0.79
N VAL A 33 -20.96 -6.66 0.75
CA VAL A 33 -20.30 -5.38 0.52
C VAL A 33 -20.70 -4.39 1.62
N LEU A 34 -19.73 -3.83 2.32
CA LEU A 34 -19.94 -2.74 3.28
C LEU A 34 -19.91 -1.39 2.56
N ASP A 35 -18.93 -1.22 1.70
CA ASP A 35 -18.78 -0.07 0.81
C ASP A 35 -18.04 -0.48 -0.49
N PRO A 36 -18.27 0.23 -1.60
CA PRO A 36 -17.68 -0.13 -2.89
C PRO A 36 -16.18 0.06 -2.94
N LEU A 37 -15.52 -0.75 -3.77
CA LEU A 37 -14.12 -0.57 -4.15
C LEU A 37 -14.03 0.24 -5.45
N GLU A 38 -13.01 1.09 -5.56
CA GLU A 38 -12.87 2.04 -6.65
C GLU A 38 -11.46 2.02 -7.27
N ILE A 39 -11.38 2.28 -8.57
CA ILE A 39 -10.17 2.82 -9.19
C ILE A 39 -10.36 4.33 -9.28
N ASN A 40 -9.40 5.08 -8.76
CA ASN A 40 -9.32 6.53 -8.90
C ASN A 40 -8.14 6.86 -9.82
N ALA A 41 -8.40 7.58 -10.91
CA ALA A 41 -7.42 7.96 -11.92
C ALA A 41 -7.17 9.46 -11.89
N LEU A 42 -5.90 9.87 -11.79
CA LEU A 42 -5.43 11.23 -11.95
C LEU A 42 -4.57 11.31 -13.21
N TYR A 43 -5.13 11.84 -14.29
CA TYR A 43 -4.39 12.18 -15.48
C TYR A 43 -3.69 13.53 -15.31
N MET A 44 -2.49 13.65 -15.86
CA MET A 44 -1.72 14.89 -15.88
C MET A 44 -1.00 15.06 -17.21
N SER A 45 -0.95 16.30 -17.71
CA SER A 45 -0.08 16.63 -18.83
C SER A 45 0.57 18.00 -18.68
N CYS A 46 1.82 18.10 -19.10
CA CYS A 46 2.59 19.33 -19.13
C CYS A 46 3.71 19.20 -20.16
N ASP A 47 3.94 20.23 -20.97
CA ASP A 47 5.03 20.28 -21.96
C ASP A 47 5.10 19.07 -22.91
N GLY A 48 3.93 18.58 -23.34
CA GLY A 48 3.83 17.42 -24.24
C GLY A 48 4.03 16.06 -23.57
N THR A 49 4.35 16.02 -22.29
CA THR A 49 4.41 14.77 -21.51
C THR A 49 3.05 14.50 -20.86
N GLU A 50 2.56 13.29 -21.00
CA GLU A 50 1.33 12.79 -20.38
C GLU A 50 1.67 11.69 -19.36
N ALA A 51 0.98 11.70 -18.22
CA ALA A 51 1.09 10.65 -17.19
C ALA A 51 -0.27 10.38 -16.55
N VAL A 52 -0.43 9.20 -15.98
CA VAL A 52 -1.62 8.84 -15.17
C VAL A 52 -1.21 8.11 -13.90
N VAL A 53 -1.76 8.56 -12.77
CA VAL A 53 -1.71 7.85 -11.49
C VAL A 53 -3.03 7.10 -11.35
N LEU A 54 -2.94 5.79 -11.19
CA LEU A 54 -4.07 4.88 -10.99
C LEU A 54 -3.98 4.30 -9.59
N ASN A 55 -4.96 4.57 -8.76
CA ASN A 55 -5.02 3.98 -7.42
C ASN A 55 -6.26 3.10 -7.30
N ILE A 56 -6.08 1.84 -6.93
CA ILE A 56 -7.16 0.88 -6.72
C ILE A 56 -7.30 0.51 -5.24
N ASP A 57 -8.54 0.36 -4.77
CA ASP A 57 -8.84 -0.27 -3.49
C ASP A 57 -8.64 -1.79 -3.62
N ASN A 58 -7.43 -2.24 -3.35
CA ASN A 58 -7.03 -3.64 -3.43
C ASN A 58 -5.84 -3.89 -2.51
N CYS A 59 -5.63 -5.14 -2.09
CA CYS A 59 -4.50 -5.53 -1.26
C CYS A 59 -3.18 -5.41 -2.02
N GLY A 60 -3.12 -5.99 -3.23
CA GLY A 60 -1.96 -5.88 -4.12
C GLY A 60 -2.18 -6.64 -5.43
N ILE A 61 -1.51 -6.21 -6.49
CA ILE A 61 -1.39 -6.97 -7.73
C ILE A 61 0.01 -7.56 -7.74
N ILE A 62 0.10 -8.83 -7.36
CA ILE A 62 1.34 -9.46 -6.89
C ILE A 62 2.35 -9.69 -7.99
N SER A 63 1.92 -10.18 -9.14
CA SER A 63 2.84 -10.49 -10.22
C SER A 63 3.26 -9.22 -10.97
N THR A 64 4.53 -8.90 -10.98
CA THR A 64 5.10 -7.85 -11.85
C THR A 64 4.67 -8.04 -13.31
N LYS A 65 4.60 -9.29 -13.77
CA LYS A 65 4.11 -9.61 -15.12
C LYS A 65 2.68 -9.14 -15.34
N LEU A 66 1.78 -9.36 -14.38
CA LEU A 66 0.37 -8.96 -14.47
C LEU A 66 0.25 -7.43 -14.43
N VAL A 67 1.02 -6.77 -13.59
CA VAL A 67 1.09 -5.30 -13.54
C VAL A 67 1.57 -4.72 -14.87
N ASP A 68 2.61 -5.29 -15.47
CA ASP A 68 3.11 -4.86 -16.78
C ASP A 68 2.09 -5.11 -17.89
N GLU A 69 1.34 -6.21 -17.84
CA GLU A 69 0.22 -6.46 -18.75
C GLU A 69 -0.85 -5.38 -18.61
N PHE A 70 -1.23 -5.02 -17.38
CA PHE A 70 -2.23 -3.98 -17.13
C PHE A 70 -1.74 -2.62 -17.63
N ARG A 71 -0.51 -2.24 -17.31
CA ARG A 71 0.10 -0.98 -17.77
C ARG A 71 0.21 -0.94 -19.31
N GLY A 72 0.62 -2.04 -19.93
CA GLY A 72 0.67 -2.16 -21.38
C GLY A 72 -0.70 -2.00 -22.06
N TYR A 73 -1.74 -2.61 -21.47
CA TYR A 73 -3.10 -2.46 -21.96
C TYR A 73 -3.65 -1.02 -21.79
N VAL A 74 -3.40 -0.39 -20.65
CA VAL A 74 -3.74 1.02 -20.41
C VAL A 74 -3.01 1.92 -21.42
N ALA A 75 -1.71 1.67 -21.66
CA ALA A 75 -0.92 2.43 -22.61
C ALA A 75 -1.51 2.40 -24.03
N ASP A 76 -1.94 1.22 -24.47
CA ASP A 76 -2.60 1.04 -25.77
C ASP A 76 -3.92 1.82 -25.86
N LYS A 77 -4.79 1.71 -24.83
CA LYS A 77 -6.14 2.29 -24.83
C LYS A 77 -6.17 3.79 -24.60
N ALA A 78 -5.35 4.29 -23.67
CA ALA A 78 -5.29 5.71 -23.33
C ALA A 78 -4.29 6.51 -24.16
N ALA A 79 -3.45 5.86 -24.96
CA ALA A 79 -2.33 6.45 -25.68
C ALA A 79 -1.42 7.27 -24.74
N ILE A 80 -1.01 6.65 -23.63
CA ILE A 80 -0.07 7.18 -22.63
C ILE A 80 1.10 6.19 -22.57
N PRO A 81 2.38 6.62 -22.64
CA PRO A 81 3.51 5.70 -22.52
C PRO A 81 3.44 4.85 -21.26
N ALA A 82 3.72 3.54 -21.34
CA ALA A 82 3.62 2.63 -20.20
C ALA A 82 4.46 3.08 -18.99
N ASP A 83 5.65 3.67 -19.24
CA ASP A 83 6.51 4.19 -18.16
C ASP A 83 5.93 5.43 -17.45
N ASN A 84 4.91 6.06 -18.03
CA ASN A 84 4.18 7.19 -17.46
C ASN A 84 2.88 6.74 -16.76
N ILE A 85 2.64 5.44 -16.62
CA ILE A 85 1.50 4.86 -15.91
C ILE A 85 1.98 4.42 -14.53
N TYR A 86 1.48 5.10 -13.51
CA TYR A 86 1.82 4.89 -12.11
C TYR A 86 0.66 4.19 -11.42
N LEU A 87 0.72 2.85 -11.31
CA LEU A 87 -0.34 2.03 -10.76
C LEU A 87 -0.03 1.72 -9.30
N THR A 88 -0.96 2.05 -8.38
CA THR A 88 -0.82 1.81 -6.95
C THR A 88 -2.05 1.13 -6.38
N CYS A 89 -1.87 0.41 -5.25
CA CYS A 89 -2.97 -0.14 -4.47
C CYS A 89 -3.07 0.57 -3.12
N THR A 90 -4.28 0.67 -2.56
CA THR A 90 -4.49 1.17 -1.20
C THR A 90 -3.98 0.20 -0.14
N HIS A 91 -3.85 -1.07 -0.45
CA HIS A 91 -3.56 -2.20 0.43
C HIS A 91 -4.74 -2.62 1.32
N SER A 92 -5.98 -2.48 0.86
CA SER A 92 -7.15 -2.95 1.62
C SER A 92 -7.18 -4.48 1.70
N HIS A 93 -7.22 -5.03 2.92
CA HIS A 93 -7.29 -6.46 3.20
C HIS A 93 -8.71 -7.06 3.10
N THR A 94 -9.67 -6.29 2.62
CA THR A 94 -11.04 -6.75 2.31
C THR A 94 -11.42 -6.41 0.87
N ALA A 95 -10.52 -6.75 -0.07
CA ALA A 95 -10.71 -6.61 -1.51
C ALA A 95 -10.62 -7.97 -2.22
N GLY A 96 -11.09 -8.05 -3.45
CA GLY A 96 -11.02 -9.28 -4.25
C GLY A 96 -9.59 -9.59 -4.68
N ALA A 97 -9.19 -10.84 -4.56
CA ALA A 97 -7.92 -11.35 -5.05
C ALA A 97 -7.85 -11.26 -6.58
N VAL A 98 -6.67 -10.90 -7.09
CA VAL A 98 -6.44 -10.60 -8.51
C VAL A 98 -5.49 -11.59 -9.18
N ASP A 99 -4.57 -12.17 -8.42
CA ASP A 99 -3.46 -12.96 -8.95
C ASP A 99 -3.31 -14.29 -8.21
N ALA A 100 -3.45 -15.40 -8.94
CA ALA A 100 -3.28 -16.76 -8.41
C ALA A 100 -1.83 -17.11 -8.06
N SER A 101 -0.85 -16.28 -8.40
CA SER A 101 0.54 -16.47 -8.01
C SER A 101 0.84 -16.06 -6.57
N ASP A 102 -0.15 -15.45 -5.89
CA ASP A 102 -0.06 -15.15 -4.47
C ASP A 102 -0.06 -16.43 -3.64
N ALA A 103 1.04 -16.66 -2.93
CA ALA A 103 1.21 -17.81 -2.09
C ALA A 103 0.21 -17.86 -0.90
N THR A 104 -0.31 -16.69 -0.47
CA THR A 104 -1.36 -16.64 0.57
C THR A 104 -2.69 -17.22 0.09
N LEU A 105 -2.83 -17.52 -1.21
CA LEU A 105 -4.03 -18.05 -1.86
C LEU A 105 -3.94 -19.55 -2.20
N ASP A 106 -2.98 -20.30 -1.67
CA ASP A 106 -2.81 -21.74 -1.89
C ASP A 106 -4.08 -22.57 -1.62
N TRP A 107 -4.98 -22.05 -0.81
CA TRP A 107 -6.28 -22.66 -0.51
C TRP A 107 -7.31 -22.49 -1.65
N VAL A 108 -7.10 -21.58 -2.60
CA VAL A 108 -8.01 -21.36 -3.74
C VAL A 108 -7.88 -22.51 -4.75
N LYS A 109 -8.92 -23.35 -4.82
CA LYS A 109 -8.95 -24.48 -5.76
C LYS A 109 -9.55 -24.13 -7.11
N ASP A 110 -10.50 -23.19 -7.13
CA ASP A 110 -11.16 -22.69 -8.34
C ASP A 110 -10.85 -21.21 -8.51
N THR A 111 -9.96 -20.90 -9.44
CA THR A 111 -9.52 -19.53 -9.74
C THR A 111 -10.48 -18.77 -10.67
N SER A 112 -11.53 -19.41 -11.17
CA SER A 112 -12.35 -18.86 -12.25
C SER A 112 -12.93 -17.47 -11.98
N LYS A 113 -13.38 -17.20 -10.76
CA LYS A 113 -13.91 -15.88 -10.38
C LYS A 113 -12.78 -14.84 -10.24
N MET A 114 -11.63 -15.25 -9.74
CA MET A 114 -10.46 -14.40 -9.64
C MET A 114 -9.93 -14.03 -11.03
N ASP A 115 -9.82 -15.01 -11.94
CA ASP A 115 -9.37 -14.78 -13.31
C ASP A 115 -10.33 -13.85 -14.07
N GLN A 116 -11.66 -14.02 -13.87
CA GLN A 116 -12.68 -13.13 -14.43
C GLN A 116 -12.55 -11.71 -13.84
N TYR A 117 -12.33 -11.60 -12.54
CA TYR A 117 -12.15 -10.32 -11.87
C TYR A 117 -10.89 -9.61 -12.35
N SER A 118 -9.76 -10.31 -12.47
CA SER A 118 -8.51 -9.79 -13.01
C SER A 118 -8.66 -9.27 -14.45
N ALA A 119 -9.30 -10.06 -15.33
CA ALA A 119 -9.55 -9.65 -16.70
C ALA A 119 -10.44 -8.40 -16.78
N TRP A 120 -11.47 -8.32 -15.92
CA TRP A 120 -12.36 -7.17 -15.83
C TRP A 120 -11.64 -5.93 -15.28
N LEU A 121 -10.78 -6.07 -14.27
CA LEU A 121 -9.98 -4.97 -13.74
C LEU A 121 -9.08 -4.34 -14.80
N LYS A 122 -8.47 -5.13 -15.68
CA LYS A 122 -7.67 -4.63 -16.79
C LYS A 122 -8.46 -3.64 -17.66
N GLU A 123 -9.71 -3.99 -18.01
CA GLU A 123 -10.59 -3.09 -18.77
C GLU A 123 -10.95 -1.83 -17.96
N LYS A 124 -11.16 -1.97 -16.64
CA LYS A 124 -11.51 -0.85 -15.76
C LYS A 124 -10.35 0.12 -15.55
N PHE A 125 -9.12 -0.35 -15.49
CA PHE A 125 -7.95 0.53 -15.49
C PHE A 125 -7.84 1.36 -16.77
N ALA A 126 -8.08 0.75 -17.92
CA ALA A 126 -8.08 1.45 -19.20
C ALA A 126 -9.25 2.45 -19.28
N GLU A 127 -10.46 2.04 -18.89
CA GLU A 127 -11.64 2.92 -18.81
C GLU A 127 -11.36 4.14 -17.96
N ALA A 128 -10.88 3.96 -16.72
CA ALA A 128 -10.57 5.05 -15.81
C ALA A 128 -9.53 6.01 -16.40
N SER A 129 -8.50 5.48 -17.06
CA SER A 129 -7.44 6.29 -17.68
C SER A 129 -7.95 7.12 -18.84
N VAL A 130 -8.77 6.53 -19.72
CA VAL A 130 -9.38 7.24 -20.87
C VAL A 130 -10.32 8.34 -20.38
N LEU A 131 -11.19 8.03 -19.42
CA LEU A 131 -12.13 9.00 -18.84
C LEU A 131 -11.40 10.15 -18.15
N ALA A 132 -10.35 9.86 -17.37
CA ALA A 132 -9.54 10.90 -16.74
C ALA A 132 -8.84 11.79 -17.77
N LYS A 133 -8.31 11.21 -18.86
CA LYS A 133 -7.73 11.99 -19.96
C LYS A 133 -8.76 12.89 -20.66
N GLN A 134 -10.00 12.41 -20.84
CA GLN A 134 -11.10 13.19 -21.42
C GLN A 134 -11.56 14.33 -20.51
N ASP A 135 -11.47 14.19 -19.17
CA ASP A 135 -11.78 15.25 -18.18
C ASP A 135 -10.68 16.30 -18.03
N SER A 136 -9.63 16.26 -18.86
CA SER A 136 -8.45 17.13 -18.77
C SER A 136 -8.81 18.62 -18.82
N LYS A 137 -8.40 19.39 -17.81
CA LYS A 137 -8.60 20.84 -17.67
C LYS A 137 -7.32 21.50 -17.18
N GLU A 138 -7.11 22.75 -17.58
CA GLU A 138 -6.00 23.57 -17.05
C GLU A 138 -6.12 23.68 -15.52
N SER A 139 -5.00 23.54 -14.82
CA SER A 139 -4.94 23.52 -13.36
C SER A 139 -3.69 24.18 -12.79
N ASN A 140 -3.81 24.67 -11.56
CA ASN A 140 -2.70 25.11 -10.73
C ASN A 140 -2.43 24.10 -9.64
N MET A 141 -1.17 23.77 -9.40
CA MET A 141 -0.78 22.82 -8.34
C MET A 141 -0.29 23.55 -7.11
N GLY A 142 -0.88 23.20 -5.96
CA GLY A 142 -0.39 23.52 -4.63
C GLY A 142 -0.05 22.27 -3.84
N PHE A 143 0.84 22.37 -2.87
CA PHE A 143 1.16 21.27 -1.95
C PHE A 143 1.22 21.75 -0.51
N GLY A 144 1.03 20.83 0.42
CA GLY A 144 1.06 21.11 1.84
C GLY A 144 1.18 19.86 2.68
N VAL A 145 1.45 20.07 3.96
CA VAL A 145 1.67 19.01 4.95
C VAL A 145 0.79 19.24 6.16
N GLY A 146 -0.08 18.27 6.45
CA GLY A 146 -0.89 18.19 7.66
C GLY A 146 -0.42 17.06 8.58
N LYS A 147 -1.20 16.79 9.64
CA LYS A 147 -0.95 15.70 10.58
C LYS A 147 -2.22 14.93 10.90
N ALA A 148 -2.05 13.61 11.15
CA ALA A 148 -3.09 12.72 11.63
C ALA A 148 -2.55 11.86 12.77
N GLU A 149 -2.66 12.40 13.99
CA GLU A 149 -2.07 11.82 15.19
C GLU A 149 -2.97 10.74 15.82
N ASN A 150 -2.35 9.77 16.49
CA ASN A 150 -3.01 8.75 17.32
C ASN A 150 -3.95 7.79 16.57
N ILE A 151 -3.67 7.51 15.30
CA ILE A 151 -4.41 6.54 14.48
C ILE A 151 -3.53 5.53 13.75
N SER A 152 -2.22 5.76 13.77
CA SER A 152 -1.21 4.87 13.20
C SER A 152 -0.09 4.67 14.21
N PHE A 153 0.44 3.46 14.29
CA PHE A 153 1.40 3.05 15.32
C PHE A 153 2.44 2.12 14.72
N ILE A 154 3.69 2.22 15.20
CA ILE A 154 4.69 1.18 14.95
C ILE A 154 4.17 -0.12 15.53
N ARG A 155 4.19 -1.22 14.74
CA ARG A 155 3.66 -2.52 15.18
C ARG A 155 4.73 -3.49 15.68
N ARG A 156 6.02 -3.14 15.59
CA ARG A 156 7.17 -3.92 16.10
C ARG A 156 7.59 -3.42 17.46
N PHE A 157 7.70 -4.32 18.42
CA PHE A 157 7.99 -3.99 19.80
C PHE A 157 9.13 -4.84 20.37
N ARG A 158 10.04 -4.20 21.12
CA ARG A 158 11.01 -4.89 21.95
C ARG A 158 10.34 -5.42 23.22
N MET A 159 10.56 -6.69 23.51
CA MET A 159 9.99 -7.39 24.67
C MET A 159 11.00 -7.49 25.81
N LYS A 160 10.53 -7.75 27.04
CA LYS A 160 11.39 -7.93 28.23
C LYS A 160 12.39 -9.09 28.10
N ASP A 161 12.05 -10.12 27.34
CA ASP A 161 12.92 -11.26 27.05
C ASP A 161 14.02 -10.94 26.01
N GLY A 162 14.07 -9.70 25.50
CA GLY A 162 15.00 -9.23 24.48
C GLY A 162 14.54 -9.54 23.04
N SER A 163 13.48 -10.32 22.85
CA SER A 163 12.92 -10.59 21.52
C SER A 163 12.22 -9.37 20.94
N VAL A 164 11.97 -9.40 19.64
CA VAL A 164 11.09 -8.46 18.95
C VAL A 164 9.85 -9.19 18.47
N ARG A 165 8.69 -8.59 18.69
CA ARG A 165 7.40 -9.15 18.26
C ARG A 165 6.58 -8.10 17.52
N THR A 166 5.94 -8.54 16.45
CA THR A 166 4.93 -7.75 15.73
C THR A 166 3.59 -7.96 16.40
N ASN A 167 2.86 -6.88 16.71
CA ASN A 167 1.55 -6.89 17.37
C ASN A 167 1.51 -7.80 18.62
N PRO A 168 2.31 -7.54 19.66
CA PRO A 168 2.46 -8.45 20.80
C PRO A 168 1.24 -8.53 21.72
N GLY A 169 0.13 -7.91 21.35
CA GLY A 169 -1.12 -7.88 22.11
C GLY A 169 -1.31 -6.58 22.90
N VAL A 170 -2.59 -6.21 23.06
CA VAL A 170 -3.00 -4.99 23.75
C VAL A 170 -2.79 -5.15 25.26
N ASN A 171 -2.22 -4.12 25.89
CA ASN A 171 -1.87 -4.08 27.31
C ASN A 171 -0.94 -5.24 27.75
N ASN A 172 -0.15 -5.80 26.83
CA ASN A 172 0.82 -6.83 27.17
C ASN A 172 1.91 -6.22 28.09
N PRO A 173 2.05 -6.73 29.34
CA PRO A 173 2.99 -6.18 30.32
C PRO A 173 4.46 -6.41 29.95
N ASP A 174 4.75 -7.26 28.98
CA ASP A 174 6.11 -7.59 28.57
C ASP A 174 6.64 -6.66 27.46
N ILE A 175 5.83 -5.73 26.96
CA ILE A 175 6.26 -4.68 26.03
C ILE A 175 7.19 -3.71 26.74
N VAL A 176 8.36 -3.45 26.15
CA VAL A 176 9.34 -2.46 26.64
C VAL A 176 9.17 -1.16 25.85
N ALA A 177 9.23 -1.20 24.52
CA ALA A 177 9.13 -0.01 23.66
C ALA A 177 8.82 -0.40 22.20
N PRO A 178 8.20 0.49 21.41
CA PRO A 178 8.15 0.34 19.95
C PRO A 178 9.55 0.47 19.36
N ILE A 179 9.76 -0.13 18.17
CA ILE A 179 11.02 -0.07 17.41
C ILE A 179 10.77 0.79 16.17
N GLY A 180 11.30 1.98 16.16
CA GLY A 180 11.12 2.98 15.11
C GLY A 180 10.30 4.17 15.58
N GLU A 181 10.16 5.13 14.67
CA GLU A 181 9.37 6.34 14.87
C GLU A 181 8.24 6.38 13.85
N ILE A 182 7.08 6.89 14.24
CA ILE A 182 5.93 7.02 13.37
C ILE A 182 6.04 8.27 12.50
N ASP A 183 5.71 8.18 11.22
CA ASP A 183 5.48 9.34 10.35
C ASP A 183 3.96 9.61 10.29
N ASP A 184 3.47 10.50 11.14
CA ASP A 184 2.07 10.92 11.23
C ASP A 184 1.70 12.04 10.22
N VAL A 185 2.56 12.24 9.23
CA VAL A 185 2.47 13.32 8.25
C VAL A 185 1.47 12.98 7.15
N VAL A 186 0.51 13.87 6.93
CA VAL A 186 -0.42 13.84 5.80
C VAL A 186 0.12 14.76 4.71
N LYS A 187 0.59 14.19 3.59
CA LYS A 187 1.06 14.94 2.42
C LYS A 187 -0.10 15.18 1.46
N VAL A 188 -0.20 16.40 0.95
CA VAL A 188 -1.32 16.82 0.10
C VAL A 188 -0.82 17.54 -1.15
N LEU A 189 -1.30 17.10 -2.32
CA LEU A 189 -1.25 17.87 -3.56
C LEU A 189 -2.67 18.32 -3.89
N ARG A 190 -2.84 19.60 -4.19
CA ARG A 190 -4.09 20.21 -4.58
C ARG A 190 -3.97 20.76 -6.00
N PHE A 191 -4.90 20.39 -6.86
CA PHE A 191 -4.97 20.83 -8.25
C PHE A 191 -6.27 21.61 -8.44
N ASP A 192 -6.16 22.94 -8.47
CA ASP A 192 -7.32 23.80 -8.71
C ASP A 192 -7.60 23.94 -10.20
N ARG A 193 -8.81 23.58 -10.60
CA ARG A 193 -9.35 23.72 -11.94
C ARG A 193 -10.50 24.72 -11.92
N MET A 194 -10.99 25.13 -13.08
CA MET A 194 -12.02 26.19 -13.16
C MET A 194 -13.30 25.84 -12.38
N ASP A 195 -13.75 24.58 -12.43
CA ASP A 195 -15.06 24.17 -11.90
C ASP A 195 -14.97 23.29 -10.66
N ASP A 196 -13.80 22.71 -10.35
CA ASP A 196 -13.59 21.76 -9.26
C ASP A 196 -12.12 21.72 -8.81
N THR A 197 -11.84 20.91 -7.79
CA THR A 197 -10.49 20.73 -7.26
C THR A 197 -10.19 19.23 -7.11
N LEU A 198 -9.02 18.81 -7.61
CA LEU A 198 -8.52 17.46 -7.35
C LEU A 198 -7.54 17.49 -6.18
N VAL A 199 -7.61 16.51 -5.30
CA VAL A 199 -6.72 16.40 -4.15
C VAL A 199 -6.11 14.99 -4.11
N LEU A 200 -4.79 14.92 -4.13
CA LEU A 200 -4.05 13.70 -3.86
C LEU A 200 -3.56 13.77 -2.41
N VAL A 201 -3.91 12.77 -1.63
CA VAL A 201 -3.54 12.63 -0.22
C VAL A 201 -2.65 11.42 -0.05
N SER A 202 -1.52 11.55 0.67
CA SER A 202 -0.70 10.42 1.08
C SER A 202 -0.53 10.39 2.59
N PHE A 203 -0.69 9.19 3.14
CA PHE A 203 -0.49 8.88 4.56
C PHE A 203 -0.07 7.42 4.70
N ALA A 204 0.76 7.09 5.68
CA ALA A 204 1.31 5.75 5.86
C ALA A 204 0.58 5.00 6.99
N CYS A 205 -0.25 4.01 6.64
CA CYS A 205 -0.83 3.06 7.58
C CYS A 205 -1.48 1.89 6.84
N HIS A 206 -1.32 0.67 7.33
CA HIS A 206 -2.01 -0.50 6.80
C HIS A 206 -3.53 -0.32 6.80
N PRO A 207 -4.23 -0.53 5.69
CA PRO A 207 -5.70 -0.64 5.63
C PRO A 207 -6.15 -2.08 5.92
N ASP A 208 -5.80 -2.56 7.09
CA ASP A 208 -6.19 -3.85 7.68
C ASP A 208 -7.05 -3.64 8.93
N VAL A 209 -7.85 -2.59 8.94
CA VAL A 209 -8.75 -2.25 10.04
C VAL A 209 -10.04 -3.05 9.93
N VAL A 210 -10.60 -3.14 8.72
CA VAL A 210 -11.82 -3.91 8.46
C VAL A 210 -11.46 -5.37 8.18
N GLY A 211 -11.94 -6.28 9.03
CA GLY A 211 -11.75 -7.72 8.84
C GLY A 211 -12.99 -8.44 8.30
N GLY A 212 -12.87 -9.77 8.15
CA GLY A 212 -13.97 -10.64 7.72
C GLY A 212 -14.09 -10.81 6.21
N SER A 213 -15.32 -11.13 5.75
CA SER A 213 -15.63 -11.52 4.36
C SER A 213 -16.51 -10.51 3.63
N LYS A 214 -16.73 -9.33 4.19
CA LYS A 214 -17.45 -8.24 3.53
C LYS A 214 -16.49 -7.21 2.98
N ILE A 215 -16.65 -6.87 1.70
CA ILE A 215 -15.79 -5.93 0.97
C ILE A 215 -15.89 -4.53 1.53
N SER A 216 -14.73 -3.88 1.69
CA SER A 216 -14.61 -2.48 2.11
C SER A 216 -13.33 -1.85 1.57
N ALA A 217 -13.39 -0.58 1.17
CA ALA A 217 -12.22 0.25 0.86
C ALA A 217 -11.45 0.71 2.13
N ASP A 218 -11.82 0.18 3.30
CA ASP A 218 -11.22 0.48 4.60
C ASP A 218 -11.16 1.99 4.91
N TRP A 219 -10.26 2.44 5.78
CA TRP A 219 -10.12 3.85 6.15
C TRP A 219 -9.78 4.79 4.97
N PRO A 220 -9.07 4.38 3.88
CA PRO A 220 -8.87 5.23 2.70
C PRO A 220 -10.18 5.60 2.00
N GLY A 221 -11.13 4.66 1.92
CA GLY A 221 -12.47 4.94 1.40
C GLY A 221 -13.22 5.97 2.23
N PHE A 222 -13.14 5.88 3.56
CA PHE A 222 -13.73 6.88 4.46
C PHE A 222 -13.07 8.25 4.33
N LEU A 223 -11.74 8.31 4.20
CA LEU A 223 -11.00 9.55 3.94
C LEU A 223 -11.55 10.27 2.70
N ARG A 224 -11.62 9.60 1.56
CA ARG A 224 -12.08 10.17 0.29
C ARG A 224 -13.51 10.72 0.42
N ARG A 225 -14.43 9.90 0.89
CA ARG A 225 -15.84 10.28 1.08
C ARG A 225 -16.00 11.45 2.06
N ARG A 226 -15.20 11.48 3.13
CA ARG A 226 -15.26 12.55 4.12
C ARG A 226 -14.80 13.89 3.56
N LEU A 227 -13.70 13.91 2.81
CA LEU A 227 -13.20 15.15 2.17
C LEU A 227 -14.18 15.68 1.14
N GLU A 228 -14.69 14.83 0.28
CA GLU A 228 -15.64 15.21 -0.77
C GLU A 228 -16.98 15.71 -0.20
N LEU A 229 -17.40 15.18 0.94
CA LEU A 229 -18.57 15.68 1.66
C LEU A 229 -18.32 17.03 2.33
N ALA A 230 -17.12 17.23 2.89
CA ALA A 230 -16.76 18.47 3.60
C ALA A 230 -16.43 19.63 2.66
N LEU A 231 -15.93 19.34 1.46
CA LEU A 231 -15.47 20.30 0.47
C LEU A 231 -16.19 20.05 -0.88
N PRO A 232 -17.36 20.68 -1.09
CA PRO A 232 -18.12 20.52 -2.33
C PRO A 232 -17.26 20.85 -3.57
N GLY A 233 -17.29 19.96 -4.58
CA GLY A 233 -16.50 20.08 -5.80
C GLY A 233 -15.09 19.50 -5.70
N VAL A 234 -14.66 19.02 -4.54
CA VAL A 234 -13.39 18.28 -4.39
C VAL A 234 -13.56 16.81 -4.85
N LYS A 235 -12.54 16.29 -5.52
CA LYS A 235 -12.33 14.87 -5.83
C LYS A 235 -11.04 14.41 -5.19
N CYS A 236 -11.09 13.35 -4.40
CA CYS A 236 -9.96 12.88 -3.61
C CYS A 236 -9.40 11.56 -4.15
N ILE A 237 -8.07 11.49 -4.26
CA ILE A 237 -7.28 10.29 -4.53
C ILE A 237 -6.39 10.04 -3.34
N PHE A 238 -6.22 8.79 -2.94
CA PHE A 238 -5.34 8.40 -1.84
C PHE A 238 -4.17 7.55 -2.34
N LEU A 239 -2.97 7.79 -1.81
CA LEU A 239 -1.78 6.97 -2.00
C LEU A 239 -1.24 6.55 -0.64
N ASN A 240 -1.06 5.25 -0.42
CA ASN A 240 -0.47 4.75 0.81
C ASN A 240 1.05 4.96 0.82
N GLY A 241 1.59 5.35 1.98
CA GLY A 241 3.01 5.60 2.19
C GLY A 241 3.80 4.33 2.54
N CYS A 242 4.98 4.50 3.15
CA CYS A 242 5.79 3.38 3.67
C CYS A 242 5.18 2.86 4.96
N GLU A 243 4.30 1.86 4.86
CA GLU A 243 3.47 1.35 5.96
C GLU A 243 3.91 -0.03 6.48
N GLY A 244 4.99 -0.63 5.93
CA GLY A 244 5.37 -2.01 6.20
C GLY A 244 5.53 -2.37 7.68
N ASP A 245 5.89 -1.44 8.54
CA ASP A 245 5.98 -1.59 9.99
C ASP A 245 4.95 -0.76 10.77
N ILE A 246 3.91 -0.26 10.09
CA ILE A 246 2.89 0.64 10.67
C ILE A 246 1.49 0.06 10.49
N ASN A 247 0.70 0.02 11.57
CA ASN A 247 -0.72 -0.29 11.51
C ASN A 247 -1.55 0.56 12.48
N HIS A 248 -2.84 0.24 12.60
CA HIS A 248 -3.83 0.93 13.42
C HIS A 248 -3.87 0.46 14.88
N VAL A 249 -3.13 -0.58 15.27
CA VAL A 249 -3.26 -1.21 16.59
C VAL A 249 -2.52 -0.42 17.65
N ASN A 250 -3.28 0.27 18.51
CA ASN A 250 -2.74 0.89 19.72
C ASN A 250 -2.58 -0.18 20.82
N VAL A 251 -1.34 -0.57 21.12
CA VAL A 251 -1.08 -1.60 22.17
C VAL A 251 -1.25 -1.08 23.59
N HIS A 252 -1.33 0.24 23.79
CA HIS A 252 -1.54 0.90 25.09
C HIS A 252 -2.65 1.94 25.03
N PRO A 253 -3.91 1.55 24.69
CA PRO A 253 -5.01 2.48 24.57
C PRO A 253 -5.30 3.17 25.91
N LYS A 254 -5.59 4.47 25.86
CA LYS A 254 -5.91 5.29 27.04
C LYS A 254 -7.26 5.96 26.86
N GLY A 255 -8.05 6.00 27.93
CA GLY A 255 -9.32 6.71 27.94
C GLY A 255 -10.29 6.19 26.88
N GLY A 256 -10.62 7.01 25.91
CA GLY A 256 -11.52 6.67 24.81
C GLY A 256 -10.81 6.29 23.51
N ASP A 257 -9.53 5.91 23.56
CA ASP A 257 -8.79 5.51 22.37
C ASP A 257 -9.46 4.32 21.68
N PHE A 258 -9.51 4.40 20.36
CA PHE A 258 -10.06 3.33 19.55
C PHE A 258 -9.13 2.13 19.51
N ASN A 259 -9.76 0.94 19.54
CA ASN A 259 -9.08 -0.30 19.30
C ASN A 259 -10.10 -1.28 18.71
N ASP A 260 -9.98 -1.58 17.42
CA ASP A 260 -10.90 -2.44 16.68
C ASP A 260 -10.97 -3.87 17.20
N MET A 261 -9.94 -4.33 17.91
CA MET A 261 -9.95 -5.67 18.53
C MET A 261 -11.06 -5.84 19.57
N PHE A 262 -11.56 -4.74 20.15
CA PHE A 262 -12.56 -4.75 21.21
C PHE A 262 -13.81 -3.94 20.91
N ASN A 263 -13.75 -3.04 19.92
CA ASN A 263 -14.80 -2.07 19.66
C ASN A 263 -15.22 -2.11 18.19
N ASP A 264 -16.19 -2.96 17.89
CA ASP A 264 -16.95 -2.84 16.66
C ASP A 264 -18.19 -1.98 16.95
N PHE A 265 -18.09 -0.70 16.63
CA PHE A 265 -19.10 0.30 17.01
C PHE A 265 -20.44 0.12 16.31
N ASP A 266 -20.44 -0.59 15.19
CA ASP A 266 -21.60 -0.67 14.32
C ASP A 266 -22.25 -2.07 14.32
N ASN A 267 -21.62 -3.06 14.97
CA ASN A 267 -21.99 -4.49 14.85
C ASN A 267 -22.09 -4.96 13.38
N VAL A 268 -21.38 -4.28 12.46
CA VAL A 268 -21.46 -4.54 11.03
C VAL A 268 -20.35 -5.48 10.59
N SER A 269 -19.13 -5.17 11.00
CA SER A 269 -17.94 -5.98 10.76
C SER A 269 -16.81 -5.50 11.64
N ARG A 270 -15.84 -6.39 11.94
CA ARG A 270 -14.66 -6.04 12.74
C ARG A 270 -13.99 -4.78 12.18
N GLY A 271 -13.84 -3.78 13.03
CA GLY A 271 -13.08 -2.57 12.75
C GLY A 271 -13.74 -1.54 11.83
N TYR A 272 -14.95 -1.75 11.30
CA TYR A 272 -15.59 -0.82 10.36
C TYR A 272 -15.79 0.59 10.98
N GLY A 273 -16.21 0.67 12.23
CA GLY A 273 -16.31 1.93 12.98
C GLY A 273 -14.95 2.59 13.22
N HIS A 274 -13.91 1.80 13.46
CA HIS A 274 -12.54 2.29 13.62
C HIS A 274 -11.98 2.82 12.29
N ALA A 275 -12.16 2.12 11.17
CA ALA A 275 -11.76 2.59 9.84
C ALA A 275 -12.41 3.94 9.50
N ARG A 276 -13.71 4.10 9.83
CA ARG A 276 -14.42 5.39 9.70
C ARG A 276 -13.77 6.48 10.54
N HIS A 277 -13.39 6.20 11.79
CA HIS A 277 -12.68 7.15 12.65
C HIS A 277 -11.35 7.57 12.04
N MET A 278 -10.52 6.62 11.61
CA MET A 278 -9.23 6.89 10.99
C MET A 278 -9.37 7.77 9.74
N GLY A 279 -10.28 7.42 8.83
CA GLY A 279 -10.55 8.22 7.63
C GLY A 279 -10.99 9.65 7.96
N ASN A 280 -11.78 9.86 9.04
CA ASN A 280 -12.16 11.18 9.51
C ASN A 280 -10.96 11.97 10.05
N VAL A 281 -10.04 11.34 10.79
CA VAL A 281 -8.85 12.02 11.35
C VAL A 281 -7.89 12.44 10.25
N VAL A 282 -7.61 11.57 9.27
CA VAL A 282 -6.77 11.94 8.11
C VAL A 282 -7.43 13.07 7.31
N ALA A 283 -8.75 13.01 7.08
CA ALA A 283 -9.49 14.10 6.42
C ALA A 283 -9.36 15.43 7.19
N ALA A 284 -9.42 15.39 8.53
CA ALA A 284 -9.22 16.59 9.35
C ALA A 284 -7.80 17.17 9.18
N GLY A 285 -6.78 16.32 9.09
CA GLY A 285 -5.40 16.72 8.76
C GLY A 285 -5.30 17.45 7.42
N VAL A 286 -6.00 16.97 6.40
CA VAL A 286 -6.09 17.66 5.10
C VAL A 286 -6.82 18.99 5.23
N LEU A 287 -7.97 19.03 5.90
CA LEU A 287 -8.78 20.26 6.07
C LEU A 287 -8.01 21.38 6.79
N GLN A 288 -7.11 21.05 7.72
CA GLN A 288 -6.29 22.04 8.43
C GLN A 288 -5.34 22.82 7.50
N ILE A 289 -4.93 22.22 6.39
CA ILE A 289 -3.95 22.81 5.48
C ILE A 289 -4.52 23.12 4.10
N PHE A 290 -5.74 22.72 3.80
CA PHE A 290 -6.35 22.79 2.47
C PHE A 290 -6.26 24.19 1.85
N ASP A 291 -6.54 25.25 2.63
CA ASP A 291 -6.47 26.64 2.18
C ASP A 291 -5.10 27.30 2.45
N LYS A 292 -4.13 26.52 2.90
CA LYS A 292 -2.77 26.97 3.22
C LYS A 292 -1.70 26.32 2.34
N VAL A 293 -2.11 25.60 1.30
CA VAL A 293 -1.17 24.97 0.36
C VAL A 293 -0.30 26.01 -0.33
N GLU A 294 0.92 25.67 -0.58
CA GLU A 294 1.87 26.50 -1.28
C GLU A 294 1.84 26.21 -2.78
N TYR A 295 1.45 27.18 -3.59
CA TYR A 295 1.38 27.01 -5.04
C TYR A 295 2.75 27.15 -5.69
N ARG A 296 3.05 26.24 -6.62
CA ARG A 296 4.26 26.28 -7.44
C ARG A 296 3.92 26.08 -8.92
N PRO A 297 4.65 26.76 -9.82
CA PRO A 297 4.55 26.45 -11.24
C PRO A 297 4.97 25.01 -11.51
N VAL A 298 4.24 24.31 -12.38
CA VAL A 298 4.67 23.03 -12.93
C VAL A 298 5.24 23.29 -14.32
N ASP A 299 6.51 23.09 -14.48
CA ASP A 299 7.25 23.31 -15.74
C ASP A 299 7.30 22.07 -16.61
N SER A 300 7.31 20.89 -15.98
CA SER A 300 7.42 19.62 -16.66
C SER A 300 6.89 18.46 -15.80
N ILE A 301 6.56 17.37 -16.46
CA ILE A 301 6.30 16.06 -15.88
C ILE A 301 7.38 15.11 -16.42
N ARG A 302 7.98 14.29 -15.56
CA ARG A 302 8.95 13.28 -15.94
C ARG A 302 8.72 12.01 -15.15
N SER A 303 8.88 10.87 -15.78
CA SER A 303 8.84 9.56 -15.13
C SER A 303 10.10 8.76 -15.45
N ALA A 304 10.46 7.88 -14.55
CA ALA A 304 11.48 6.88 -14.80
C ALA A 304 11.19 5.63 -13.95
N ILE A 305 11.60 4.48 -14.49
CA ILE A 305 11.60 3.20 -13.81
C ILE A 305 13.02 2.64 -13.90
N VAL A 306 13.52 2.12 -12.79
CA VAL A 306 14.79 1.41 -12.74
C VAL A 306 14.58 0.01 -12.21
N THR A 307 15.21 -0.98 -12.85
CA THR A 307 15.24 -2.36 -12.36
C THR A 307 16.49 -2.57 -11.53
N VAL A 308 16.31 -3.03 -10.30
CA VAL A 308 17.38 -3.31 -9.34
C VAL A 308 17.37 -4.80 -9.03
N GLU A 309 18.52 -5.47 -9.15
CA GLU A 309 18.68 -6.86 -8.74
C GLU A 309 18.85 -6.94 -7.21
N VAL A 310 17.88 -7.53 -6.53
CA VAL A 310 17.85 -7.64 -5.06
C VAL A 310 18.13 -9.09 -4.64
N PRO A 311 19.16 -9.34 -3.82
CA PRO A 311 19.50 -10.70 -3.37
C PRO A 311 18.37 -11.35 -2.57
N SER A 312 18.15 -12.66 -2.81
CA SER A 312 17.13 -13.46 -2.14
C SER A 312 17.54 -13.83 -0.71
N ASN A 313 16.54 -13.91 0.18
CA ASN A 313 16.69 -14.41 1.55
C ASN A 313 16.62 -15.95 1.56
N MET A 314 17.66 -16.59 1.00
CA MET A 314 17.73 -18.04 0.84
C MET A 314 17.73 -18.75 2.21
N PRO A 315 16.94 -19.80 2.39
CA PRO A 315 16.91 -20.56 3.64
C PRO A 315 18.20 -21.34 3.87
N GLU A 316 18.57 -21.53 5.13
CA GLU A 316 19.63 -22.47 5.46
C GLU A 316 19.09 -23.91 5.46
N LYS A 317 19.85 -24.87 4.89
CA LYS A 317 19.44 -26.27 4.78
C LYS A 317 19.07 -26.91 6.11
N LYS A 318 19.70 -26.47 7.21
CA LYS A 318 19.44 -27.01 8.56
C LYS A 318 18.02 -26.66 9.06
N ASP A 319 17.39 -25.58 8.57
CA ASP A 319 16.10 -25.07 9.03
C ASP A 319 14.93 -25.64 8.20
N MET A 320 15.21 -26.21 7.03
CA MET A 320 14.20 -26.76 6.12
C MET A 320 13.30 -27.84 6.73
N PRO A 321 13.81 -28.82 7.55
CA PRO A 321 12.94 -29.82 8.17
C PRO A 321 11.82 -29.21 9.04
N ALA A 322 12.11 -28.13 9.79
CA ALA A 322 11.11 -27.44 10.59
C ALA A 322 10.09 -26.70 9.71
N ALA A 323 10.53 -26.09 8.62
CA ALA A 323 9.64 -25.43 7.67
C ALA A 323 8.63 -26.41 7.04
N TYR A 324 9.10 -27.58 6.60
CA TYR A 324 8.21 -28.63 6.05
C TYR A 324 7.21 -29.18 7.08
N GLU A 325 7.61 -29.28 8.36
CA GLU A 325 6.72 -29.71 9.43
C GLU A 325 5.60 -28.67 9.66
N ILE A 326 5.95 -27.39 9.75
CA ILE A 326 4.98 -26.31 9.92
C ILE A 326 4.00 -26.26 8.74
N GLU A 327 4.51 -26.29 7.50
CA GLU A 327 3.66 -26.30 6.30
C GLU A 327 2.69 -27.50 6.30
N LYS A 328 3.17 -28.69 6.67
CA LYS A 328 2.33 -29.90 6.74
C LYS A 328 1.16 -29.74 7.72
N PHE A 329 1.40 -29.18 8.90
CA PHE A 329 0.33 -28.90 9.88
C PHE A 329 -0.63 -27.87 9.34
N HIS A 330 -0.12 -26.75 8.83
CA HIS A 330 -0.93 -25.65 8.30
C HIS A 330 -1.84 -26.09 7.14
N LYS A 331 -1.29 -26.75 6.11
CA LYS A 331 -2.05 -27.26 4.94
C LYS A 331 -3.07 -28.36 5.30
N SER A 332 -2.93 -29.01 6.46
CA SER A 332 -3.90 -29.97 6.97
C SER A 332 -4.95 -29.36 7.92
N GLY A 333 -4.93 -28.02 8.11
CA GLY A 333 -5.84 -27.32 9.03
C GLY A 333 -5.60 -27.63 10.51
N ARG A 334 -4.38 -28.01 10.86
CA ARG A 334 -3.96 -28.44 12.21
C ARG A 334 -3.04 -27.42 12.87
N ASP A 335 -3.30 -26.15 12.69
CA ASP A 335 -2.51 -25.07 13.28
C ASP A 335 -2.47 -25.11 14.81
N ASP A 336 -3.55 -25.60 15.43
CA ASP A 336 -3.66 -25.78 16.90
C ASP A 336 -2.67 -26.83 17.45
N ASP A 337 -2.09 -27.69 16.61
CA ASP A 337 -1.06 -28.66 17.00
C ASP A 337 0.34 -28.05 16.99
N LEU A 338 0.53 -26.85 16.46
CA LEU A 338 1.80 -26.13 16.50
C LEU A 338 1.99 -25.41 17.84
N PRO A 339 3.23 -25.30 18.36
CA PRO A 339 3.50 -24.68 19.65
C PRO A 339 3.54 -23.13 19.56
N TYR A 340 2.72 -22.53 18.70
CA TYR A 340 2.67 -21.11 18.45
C TYR A 340 1.23 -20.60 18.49
N GLU A 341 1.04 -19.35 18.93
CA GLU A 341 -0.27 -18.72 19.01
C GLU A 341 -0.27 -17.31 18.42
N GLY A 342 -1.43 -16.84 17.97
CA GLY A 342 -1.65 -15.48 17.47
C GLY A 342 -0.66 -15.08 16.39
N MET A 343 -0.08 -13.88 16.50
CA MET A 343 0.85 -13.36 15.49
C MET A 343 2.13 -14.19 15.37
N MET A 344 2.54 -14.93 16.40
CA MET A 344 3.69 -15.83 16.32
C MET A 344 3.41 -17.02 15.41
N LEU A 345 2.20 -17.58 15.46
CA LEU A 345 1.78 -18.66 14.55
C LEU A 345 1.81 -18.16 13.09
N THR A 346 1.19 -17.01 12.82
CA THR A 346 1.22 -16.38 11.49
C THR A 346 2.65 -16.16 11.00
N THR A 347 3.54 -15.65 11.87
CA THR A 347 4.96 -15.46 11.53
C THR A 347 5.62 -16.77 11.13
N LYS A 348 5.40 -17.86 11.89
CA LYS A 348 6.06 -19.15 11.63
C LYS A 348 5.52 -19.84 10.37
N VAL A 349 4.23 -19.73 10.10
CA VAL A 349 3.63 -20.23 8.86
C VAL A 349 4.20 -19.50 7.65
N ALA A 350 4.19 -18.16 7.68
CA ALA A 350 4.69 -17.35 6.58
C ALA A 350 6.21 -17.50 6.36
N GLU A 351 6.99 -17.64 7.44
CA GLU A 351 8.42 -17.92 7.36
C GLU A 351 8.69 -19.29 6.68
N ALA A 352 7.95 -20.31 7.08
CA ALA A 352 8.08 -21.65 6.50
C ALA A 352 7.74 -21.65 5.01
N GLU A 353 6.65 -21.00 4.64
CA GLU A 353 6.25 -20.85 3.24
C GLU A 353 7.33 -20.13 2.41
N ARG A 354 7.84 -18.96 2.88
CA ARG A 354 8.96 -18.28 2.23
C ARG A 354 10.17 -19.19 2.04
N MET A 355 10.55 -19.94 3.08
CA MET A 355 11.71 -20.85 3.04
C MET A 355 11.53 -21.93 1.99
N ILE A 356 10.37 -22.56 1.93
CA ILE A 356 10.04 -23.61 0.96
C ILE A 356 10.03 -23.06 -0.46
N ARG A 357 9.41 -21.89 -0.67
CA ARG A 357 9.38 -21.21 -1.97
C ARG A 357 10.80 -20.87 -2.47
N LEU A 358 11.70 -20.48 -1.58
CA LEU A 358 13.05 -20.07 -1.93
C LEU A 358 14.08 -21.21 -1.91
N GLU A 359 13.78 -22.42 -1.43
CA GLU A 359 14.75 -23.51 -1.32
C GLU A 359 15.51 -23.78 -2.63
N ASN A 360 14.78 -23.72 -3.76
CA ASN A 360 15.34 -23.84 -5.10
C ASN A 360 15.04 -22.60 -5.96
N GLY A 361 14.81 -21.48 -5.31
CA GLY A 361 14.47 -20.20 -5.94
C GLY A 361 15.69 -19.52 -6.57
N PRO A 362 15.46 -18.35 -7.24
CA PRO A 362 16.55 -17.56 -7.81
C PRO A 362 17.41 -16.93 -6.71
N ALA A 363 18.68 -16.66 -7.02
CA ALA A 363 19.61 -16.00 -6.10
C ALA A 363 19.30 -14.51 -5.91
N SER A 364 18.56 -13.90 -6.84
CA SER A 364 18.08 -12.51 -6.79
C SER A 364 16.77 -12.38 -7.54
N PHE A 365 16.05 -11.29 -7.26
CA PHE A 365 14.83 -10.89 -7.97
C PHE A 365 15.02 -9.50 -8.60
N PRO A 366 14.52 -9.27 -9.82
CA PRO A 366 14.43 -7.94 -10.37
C PRO A 366 13.32 -7.16 -9.65
N MET A 367 13.63 -5.97 -9.12
CA MET A 367 12.69 -5.07 -8.47
C MET A 367 12.58 -3.77 -9.27
N HIS A 368 11.36 -3.32 -9.58
CA HIS A 368 11.11 -2.11 -10.33
C HIS A 368 10.80 -0.93 -9.39
N LEU A 369 11.75 -0.02 -9.23
CA LEU A 369 11.51 1.24 -8.53
C LEU A 369 11.03 2.29 -9.52
N SER A 370 10.00 3.05 -9.15
CA SER A 370 9.34 4.03 -10.00
C SER A 370 9.44 5.43 -9.43
N ALA A 371 9.60 6.44 -10.28
CA ALA A 371 9.51 7.83 -9.89
C ALA A 371 8.70 8.63 -10.91
N LEU A 372 7.81 9.51 -10.41
CA LEU A 372 7.02 10.43 -11.22
C LEU A 372 7.18 11.84 -10.64
N ARG A 373 7.85 12.71 -11.39
CA ARG A 373 8.06 14.12 -11.07
C ARG A 373 6.91 14.98 -11.64
N ILE A 374 6.41 15.91 -10.83
CA ILE A 374 5.41 16.91 -11.20
C ILE A 374 5.92 18.27 -10.69
N GLY A 375 6.61 19.04 -11.56
CA GLY A 375 7.33 20.24 -11.11
C GLY A 375 8.36 19.92 -10.04
N ASP A 376 8.25 20.53 -8.86
CA ASP A 376 9.16 20.30 -7.73
C ASP A 376 8.66 19.26 -6.71
N VAL A 377 7.68 18.43 -7.10
CA VAL A 377 7.18 17.30 -6.31
C VAL A 377 7.48 15.99 -7.00
N VAL A 378 7.84 14.94 -6.23
CA VAL A 378 8.13 13.60 -6.74
C VAL A 378 7.31 12.56 -5.99
N LEU A 379 6.60 11.69 -6.72
CA LEU A 379 6.10 10.41 -6.23
C LEU A 379 7.23 9.39 -6.40
N CYS A 380 7.58 8.66 -5.34
CA CYS A 380 8.60 7.62 -5.33
C CYS A 380 7.96 6.28 -4.98
N GLY A 381 7.82 5.38 -5.95
CA GLY A 381 7.06 4.14 -5.86
C GLY A 381 7.91 2.91 -5.59
N PHE A 382 7.45 2.10 -4.66
CA PHE A 382 8.03 0.82 -4.26
C PHE A 382 7.06 -0.32 -4.55
N PRO A 383 7.50 -1.42 -5.17
CA PRO A 383 6.64 -2.56 -5.46
C PRO A 383 6.50 -3.49 -4.25
N GLY A 384 5.97 -3.00 -3.14
CA GLY A 384 5.78 -3.75 -1.90
C GLY A 384 5.63 -2.84 -0.70
N GLU A 385 5.94 -3.36 0.49
CA GLU A 385 5.68 -2.74 1.79
C GLU A 385 7.00 -2.30 2.47
N PRO A 386 7.56 -1.13 2.09
CA PRO A 386 8.76 -0.60 2.74
C PRO A 386 8.45 -0.18 4.18
N PHE A 387 9.40 -0.37 5.08
CA PHE A 387 9.35 0.18 6.42
C PHE A 387 9.38 1.71 6.40
N ASN A 388 8.86 2.34 7.43
CA ASN A 388 8.88 3.80 7.57
C ASN A 388 10.30 4.39 7.47
N GLY A 389 11.32 3.64 7.88
CA GLY A 389 12.72 4.02 7.72
C GLY A 389 13.13 4.32 6.28
N VAL A 390 12.47 3.71 5.28
CA VAL A 390 12.69 4.01 3.86
C VAL A 390 12.17 5.41 3.52
N SER A 391 10.98 5.80 4.01
CA SER A 391 10.46 7.17 3.86
C SER A 391 11.43 8.20 4.43
N VAL A 392 11.96 7.95 5.63
CA VAL A 392 12.97 8.83 6.27
C VAL A 392 14.24 8.89 5.41
N GLY A 393 14.70 7.75 4.90
CA GLY A 393 15.93 7.65 4.12
C GLY A 393 15.91 8.41 2.79
N ILE A 394 14.75 8.54 2.13
CA ILE A 394 14.63 9.26 0.86
C ILE A 394 14.18 10.72 1.03
N ARG A 395 13.74 11.14 2.21
CA ARG A 395 13.13 12.46 2.45
C ARG A 395 14.01 13.63 2.01
N GLU A 396 15.31 13.50 2.14
CA GLU A 396 16.29 14.54 1.82
C GLU A 396 16.87 14.40 0.40
N ALA A 397 16.34 13.49 -0.41
CA ALA A 397 16.88 13.25 -1.74
C ALA A 397 16.54 14.41 -2.70
N GLY A 398 17.54 14.91 -3.38
CA GLY A 398 17.40 15.60 -4.64
C GLY A 398 16.93 17.04 -4.66
N GLY A 399 16.64 17.70 -3.54
CA GLY A 399 16.28 19.13 -3.53
C GLY A 399 14.92 19.42 -4.18
N TYR A 400 13.95 18.54 -3.97
CA TYR A 400 12.55 18.75 -4.26
C TYR A 400 11.82 19.39 -3.07
N ASP A 401 10.75 20.11 -3.32
CA ASP A 401 9.91 20.70 -2.27
C ASP A 401 9.18 19.60 -1.49
N MET A 402 8.79 18.50 -2.15
CA MET A 402 8.14 17.37 -1.52
C MET A 402 8.48 16.05 -2.22
N ILE A 403 8.80 15.02 -1.43
CA ILE A 403 8.89 13.63 -1.89
C ILE A 403 7.77 12.84 -1.22
N ILE A 404 6.97 12.15 -2.02
CA ILE A 404 5.86 11.30 -1.59
C ILE A 404 6.22 9.85 -1.87
N PRO A 405 6.72 9.09 -0.88
CA PRO A 405 6.90 7.66 -1.04
C PRO A 405 5.55 6.97 -1.12
N THR A 406 5.43 5.98 -2.00
CA THR A 406 4.21 5.18 -2.17
C THR A 406 4.54 3.70 -2.17
N CYS A 407 3.85 2.94 -1.31
CA CYS A 407 3.95 1.49 -1.30
C CYS A 407 3.11 0.85 -2.43
N ILE A 408 3.30 -0.42 -2.66
CA ILE A 408 2.56 -1.27 -3.60
C ILE A 408 2.31 -0.55 -4.93
N THR A 409 3.42 -0.09 -5.48
CA THR A 409 3.44 0.69 -6.72
C THR A 409 4.12 -0.09 -7.83
N ASN A 410 3.40 -0.29 -8.94
CA ASN A 410 3.86 -1.04 -10.11
C ASN A 410 4.34 -2.48 -9.80
N GLY A 411 3.79 -3.10 -8.75
CA GLY A 411 4.09 -4.46 -8.29
C GLY A 411 3.82 -4.67 -6.81
N TYR A 412 3.94 -5.94 -6.34
CA TYR A 412 3.86 -6.29 -4.94
C TYR A 412 4.80 -7.46 -4.62
N GLU A 413 5.93 -7.15 -3.99
CA GLU A 413 7.02 -8.09 -3.71
C GLU A 413 7.15 -8.40 -2.20
N GLY A 414 6.15 -8.02 -1.37
CA GLY A 414 6.15 -8.19 0.08
C GLY A 414 6.96 -7.10 0.80
N TYR A 415 7.51 -7.44 1.96
CA TYR A 415 8.14 -6.48 2.89
C TYR A 415 9.56 -6.10 2.52
N PHE A 416 9.90 -4.82 2.75
CA PHE A 416 11.27 -4.28 2.66
C PHE A 416 11.74 -3.77 4.03
N PRO A 417 12.12 -4.69 4.95
CA PRO A 417 12.57 -4.34 6.29
C PRO A 417 13.94 -3.67 6.28
N MET A 418 14.16 -2.76 7.24
CA MET A 418 15.49 -2.23 7.51
C MET A 418 16.45 -3.35 7.91
N LYS A 419 17.75 -3.19 7.64
CA LYS A 419 18.76 -4.23 7.82
C LYS A 419 18.77 -4.82 9.24
N ASP A 420 18.67 -3.95 10.25
CA ASP A 420 18.73 -4.36 11.66
C ASP A 420 17.57 -5.27 12.07
N SER A 421 16.44 -5.16 11.36
CA SER A 421 15.24 -5.95 11.61
C SER A 421 15.43 -7.44 11.38
N TYR A 422 16.39 -7.84 10.55
CA TYR A 422 16.67 -9.25 10.29
C TYR A 422 17.36 -9.92 11.48
N ASP A 423 18.22 -9.21 12.20
CA ASP A 423 18.84 -9.69 13.44
C ASP A 423 17.88 -9.61 14.63
N GLU A 424 16.97 -8.63 14.62
CA GLU A 424 15.96 -8.44 15.65
C GLU A 424 14.79 -9.45 15.55
N GLY A 425 14.46 -9.90 14.35
CA GLY A 425 13.31 -10.76 14.07
C GLY A 425 12.00 -9.98 13.91
N GLY A 426 10.87 -10.70 13.99
CA GLY A 426 9.53 -10.18 13.75
C GLY A 426 8.95 -10.71 12.45
N TYR A 427 7.64 -10.49 12.24
CA TYR A 427 6.89 -11.02 11.11
C TYR A 427 7.46 -10.57 9.77
N GLU A 428 7.71 -9.28 9.62
CA GLU A 428 8.09 -8.65 8.36
C GLU A 428 9.47 -9.14 7.86
N ALA A 429 10.43 -9.27 8.77
CA ALA A 429 11.77 -9.79 8.45
C ALA A 429 11.74 -11.30 8.16
N ALA A 430 10.90 -12.05 8.89
CA ALA A 430 10.74 -13.49 8.68
C ALA A 430 10.11 -13.82 7.33
N THR A 431 9.16 -13.00 6.86
CA THR A 431 8.41 -13.21 5.61
C THR A 431 9.08 -12.61 4.38
N SER A 432 9.96 -11.62 4.55
CA SER A 432 10.64 -10.97 3.42
C SER A 432 11.45 -11.96 2.58
N ILE A 433 11.16 -12.00 1.28
CA ILE A 433 11.92 -12.82 0.30
C ILE A 433 13.30 -12.23 0.00
N PHE A 434 13.59 -11.03 0.45
CA PHE A 434 14.83 -10.31 0.20
C PHE A 434 15.79 -10.40 1.39
N LYS A 435 17.06 -10.49 1.09
CA LYS A 435 18.13 -10.52 2.08
C LYS A 435 18.23 -9.19 2.83
N ALA A 436 18.76 -9.25 4.07
CA ALA A 436 19.08 -8.08 4.88
C ALA A 436 19.85 -7.02 4.08
N GLY A 437 19.41 -5.76 4.17
CA GLY A 437 19.94 -4.64 3.40
C GLY A 437 19.07 -4.24 2.21
N VAL A 438 17.92 -4.88 1.98
CA VAL A 438 16.97 -4.50 0.90
C VAL A 438 16.52 -3.05 1.05
N ALA A 439 16.15 -2.60 2.26
CA ALA A 439 15.68 -1.24 2.48
C ALA A 439 16.76 -0.19 2.15
N GLU A 440 17.99 -0.42 2.60
CA GLU A 440 19.13 0.46 2.32
C GLU A 440 19.46 0.52 0.84
N LEU A 441 19.36 -0.63 0.13
CA LEU A 441 19.58 -0.70 -1.31
C LEU A 441 18.52 0.13 -2.06
N ILE A 442 17.22 -0.05 -1.75
CA ILE A 442 16.16 0.69 -2.43
C ILE A 442 16.18 2.19 -2.09
N ILE A 443 16.63 2.58 -0.90
CA ILE A 443 16.87 4.00 -0.55
C ILE A 443 17.92 4.60 -1.49
N GLU A 444 19.06 3.96 -1.64
CA GLU A 444 20.16 4.47 -2.48
C GLU A 444 19.80 4.52 -3.95
N GLU A 445 19.14 3.48 -4.47
CA GLU A 445 18.71 3.45 -5.87
C GLU A 445 17.58 4.45 -6.15
N SER A 446 16.65 4.64 -5.19
CA SER A 446 15.61 5.66 -5.30
C SER A 446 16.18 7.09 -5.31
N LYS A 447 17.21 7.37 -4.49
CA LYS A 447 17.90 8.67 -4.55
C LYS A 447 18.51 8.94 -5.92
N LYS A 448 19.16 7.93 -6.53
CA LYS A 448 19.71 8.04 -7.89
C LYS A 448 18.59 8.24 -8.92
N LEU A 449 17.50 7.48 -8.82
CA LEU A 449 16.35 7.56 -9.71
C LEU A 449 15.71 8.95 -9.64
N ILE A 450 15.43 9.47 -8.45
CA ILE A 450 14.86 10.80 -8.23
C ILE A 450 15.79 11.88 -8.82
N ALA A 451 17.09 11.76 -8.60
CA ALA A 451 18.05 12.70 -9.15
C ALA A 451 18.11 12.69 -10.70
N SER A 452 17.87 11.55 -11.33
CA SER A 452 17.92 11.40 -12.80
C SER A 452 16.78 12.10 -13.54
N ILE A 453 15.65 12.38 -12.87
CA ILE A 453 14.46 13.03 -13.45
C ILE A 453 14.28 14.49 -13.03
N ARG A 454 15.32 15.08 -12.46
CA ARG A 454 15.31 16.48 -12.03
C ARG A 454 15.30 17.51 -13.16
#